data_9e30f738db0742f6f5ef9394d8aca1a0
#
_entry.id   9e30f738db0742f6f5ef9394d8aca1a0
#
_cell.length_a   1.000
_cell.length_b   1.000
_cell.length_c   1.000
_cell.angle_alpha   90.00
_cell.angle_beta   90.00
_cell.angle_gamma   90.00
#
_symmetry.space_group_name_H-M   'P 1'
#
loop_
_entity.id
_entity.type
_entity.pdbx_description
1 polymer ?
#
loop_
_entity_poly.entity_id
_entity_poly.type
_entity_poly.pdbx_seq_one_letter_code
_entity_poly.pdbx_strand_id
1 'polypeptide(L)'
;METNKQIALRALTGAFIDRDPNVVEHFTANYIQHNPTIPNGPAAIKDLIPRLPKDFSYQQGMVVAEGDLVMVHGRYVGWAPKPVIAVDIFRIEGGKVAEHWDVMQEEVHASDSANGNSMFSAPEEK
;
A
#
# COMPACT_ATOMS: atom_id res chain seq x y z
N MET A 1 12.93 7.74 17.35
CA MET A 1 11.61 7.04 17.35
C MET A 1 10.94 7.24 16.01
N GLU A 2 10.44 6.18 15.41
CA GLU A 2 9.73 6.30 14.16
C GLU A 2 8.36 6.94 14.34
N THR A 3 7.99 7.80 13.40
CA THR A 3 6.63 8.34 13.34
C THR A 3 5.66 7.30 12.80
N ASN A 4 4.37 7.49 12.99
CA ASN A 4 3.35 6.61 12.41
C ASN A 4 3.48 6.57 10.88
N LYS A 5 3.77 7.71 10.25
CA LYS A 5 4.03 7.80 8.81
C LYS A 5 5.17 6.88 8.39
N GLN A 6 6.29 6.92 9.10
CA GLN A 6 7.46 6.09 8.79
C GLN A 6 7.14 4.60 8.97
N ILE A 7 6.39 4.24 10.02
CA ILE A 7 5.99 2.85 10.28
C ILE A 7 5.12 2.32 9.13
N ALA A 8 4.11 3.08 8.72
CA ALA A 8 3.23 2.69 7.62
C ALA A 8 3.99 2.54 6.31
N LEU A 9 4.86 3.51 5.98
CA LEU A 9 5.65 3.46 4.75
C LEU A 9 6.63 2.29 4.74
N ARG A 10 7.26 1.99 5.86
CA ARG A 10 8.16 0.84 5.95
C ARG A 10 7.41 -0.46 5.72
N ALA A 11 6.21 -0.59 6.27
CA ALA A 11 5.38 -1.78 6.05
C ALA A 11 4.98 -1.93 4.58
N LEU A 12 4.50 -0.85 3.98
CA LEU A 12 4.03 -0.85 2.60
C LEU A 12 5.16 -1.10 1.60
N THR A 13 6.25 -0.36 1.72
CA THR A 13 7.38 -0.52 0.79
C THR A 13 8.14 -1.81 1.06
N GLY A 14 8.23 -2.25 2.30
CA GLY A 14 8.84 -3.53 2.66
C GLY A 14 8.11 -4.70 2.01
N ALA A 15 6.78 -4.65 1.99
CA ALA A 15 5.98 -5.69 1.35
C ALA A 15 6.04 -5.64 -0.17
N PHE A 16 5.83 -4.46 -0.78
CA PHE A 16 5.54 -4.35 -2.21
C PHE A 16 6.68 -3.81 -3.06
N ILE A 17 7.75 -3.29 -2.48
CA ILE A 17 8.97 -2.91 -3.19
C ILE A 17 10.08 -3.89 -2.85
N ASP A 18 10.39 -4.07 -1.57
CA ASP A 18 11.46 -4.97 -1.13
C ASP A 18 11.04 -6.44 -1.19
N ARG A 19 9.75 -6.72 -1.20
CA ARG A 19 9.15 -8.06 -1.23
C ARG A 19 9.68 -8.93 -0.10
N ASP A 20 9.76 -8.34 1.10
CA ASP A 20 10.30 -8.98 2.30
C ASP A 20 9.16 -9.55 3.16
N PRO A 21 9.02 -10.91 3.24
CA PRO A 21 7.98 -11.52 4.05
C PRO A 21 8.12 -11.20 5.55
N ASN A 22 9.30 -10.85 6.01
CA ASN A 22 9.55 -10.54 7.41
C ASN A 22 8.97 -9.18 7.82
N VAL A 23 8.46 -8.39 6.88
CA VAL A 23 7.75 -7.14 7.17
C VAL A 23 6.59 -7.34 8.15
N VAL A 24 6.02 -8.55 8.20
CA VAL A 24 4.90 -8.87 9.09
C VAL A 24 5.26 -8.78 10.57
N GLU A 25 6.53 -8.74 10.92
CA GLU A 25 6.99 -8.48 12.28
C GLU A 25 6.53 -7.09 12.79
N HIS A 26 6.23 -6.18 11.86
CA HIS A 26 5.76 -4.84 12.14
C HIS A 26 4.24 -4.73 12.17
N PHE A 27 3.53 -5.86 12.15
CA PHE A 27 2.08 -5.94 12.21
C PHE A 27 1.65 -6.49 13.57
N THR A 28 0.50 -6.06 14.06
CA THR A 28 -0.06 -6.64 15.28
C THR A 28 -0.53 -8.07 15.03
N ALA A 29 -0.56 -8.89 16.08
CA ALA A 29 -1.00 -10.29 15.96
C ALA A 29 -2.44 -10.41 15.48
N ASN A 30 -3.29 -9.44 15.82
CA ASN A 30 -4.70 -9.42 15.43
C ASN A 30 -4.96 -8.43 14.30
N TYR A 31 -3.99 -8.20 13.44
CA TYR A 31 -4.09 -7.31 12.28
C TYR A 31 -5.40 -7.53 11.49
N ILE A 32 -6.12 -6.43 11.27
CA ILE A 32 -7.45 -6.43 10.63
C ILE A 32 -7.31 -5.95 9.19
N GLN A 33 -7.81 -6.75 8.25
CA GLN A 33 -7.77 -6.45 6.82
C GLN A 33 -9.16 -6.13 6.30
N HIS A 34 -9.26 -5.04 5.52
CA HIS A 34 -10.52 -4.66 4.87
C HIS A 34 -10.49 -4.81 3.34
N ASN A 35 -9.34 -5.18 2.75
CA ASN A 35 -9.32 -5.54 1.35
C ASN A 35 -10.04 -6.89 1.20
N PRO A 36 -11.11 -6.97 0.38
CA PRO A 36 -11.96 -8.16 0.35
C PRO A 36 -11.28 -9.41 -0.22
N THR A 37 -10.12 -9.26 -0.85
CA THR A 37 -9.37 -10.39 -1.43
C THR A 37 -8.28 -10.93 -0.50
N ILE A 38 -8.05 -10.30 0.66
CA ILE A 38 -6.97 -10.67 1.57
C ILE A 38 -7.55 -11.03 2.93
N PRO A 39 -7.24 -12.24 3.47
CA PRO A 39 -7.70 -12.62 4.82
C PRO A 39 -7.09 -11.76 5.92
N ASN A 40 -7.71 -11.80 7.11
CA ASN A 40 -7.16 -11.17 8.31
C ASN A 40 -5.86 -11.82 8.76
N GLY A 41 -5.08 -11.06 9.51
CA GLY A 41 -3.88 -11.53 10.18
C GLY A 41 -2.61 -11.33 9.36
N PRO A 42 -1.47 -11.22 10.05
CA PRO A 42 -0.19 -10.98 9.37
C PRO A 42 0.24 -12.13 8.46
N ALA A 43 -0.16 -13.38 8.75
CA ALA A 43 0.19 -14.53 7.92
C ALA A 43 -0.30 -14.40 6.49
N ALA A 44 -1.47 -13.75 6.27
CA ALA A 44 -2.00 -13.52 4.92
C ALA A 44 -1.08 -12.63 4.08
N ILE A 45 -0.50 -11.61 4.68
CA ILE A 45 0.46 -10.73 4.02
C ILE A 45 1.76 -11.49 3.71
N LYS A 46 2.22 -12.28 4.67
CA LYS A 46 3.42 -13.10 4.49
C LYS A 46 3.26 -14.08 3.32
N ASP A 47 2.09 -14.70 3.20
CA ASP A 47 1.78 -15.64 2.12
C ASP A 47 1.60 -14.95 0.77
N LEU A 48 1.08 -13.73 0.78
CA LEU A 48 0.82 -12.95 -0.44
C LEU A 48 2.11 -12.55 -1.15
N ILE A 49 3.10 -12.10 -0.41
CA ILE A 49 4.32 -11.51 -0.97
C ILE A 49 5.02 -12.42 -1.98
N PRO A 50 5.30 -13.72 -1.68
CA PRO A 50 5.96 -14.58 -2.65
C PRO A 50 5.10 -14.94 -3.87
N ARG A 51 3.78 -14.71 -3.81
CA ARG A 51 2.86 -14.98 -4.92
C ARG A 51 2.74 -13.84 -5.91
N LEU A 52 3.31 -12.67 -5.60
CA LEU A 52 3.27 -11.53 -6.51
C LEU A 52 4.02 -11.87 -7.80
N PRO A 53 3.52 -11.46 -8.98
CA PRO A 53 4.23 -11.69 -10.24
C PRO A 53 5.65 -11.14 -10.22
N LYS A 54 6.54 -11.70 -11.06
CA LYS A 54 7.93 -11.23 -11.16
C LYS A 54 8.02 -9.76 -11.59
N ASP A 55 7.11 -9.35 -12.46
CA ASP A 55 7.04 -7.99 -12.99
C ASP A 55 6.13 -7.07 -12.18
N PHE A 56 5.68 -7.53 -11.01
CA PHE A 56 4.91 -6.70 -10.10
C PHE A 56 5.74 -5.49 -9.69
N SER A 57 5.09 -4.32 -9.66
CA SER A 57 5.73 -3.10 -9.15
C SER A 57 4.74 -2.27 -8.36
N TYR A 58 5.27 -1.52 -7.40
CA TYR A 58 4.52 -0.53 -6.64
C TYR A 58 5.30 0.78 -6.66
N GLN A 59 4.59 1.87 -6.92
CA GLN A 59 5.13 3.21 -6.89
C GLN A 59 4.38 4.03 -5.85
N GLN A 60 5.13 4.53 -4.85
CA GLN A 60 4.57 5.34 -3.79
C GLN A 60 4.38 6.78 -4.26
N GLY A 61 3.21 7.34 -3.98
CA GLY A 61 2.89 8.73 -4.24
C GLY A 61 2.79 9.55 -2.96
N MET A 62 1.74 10.37 -2.86
CA MET A 62 1.49 11.28 -1.74
C MET A 62 1.17 10.50 -0.46
N VAL A 63 1.64 11.04 0.68
CA VAL A 63 1.40 10.44 2.00
C VAL A 63 0.88 11.54 2.92
N VAL A 64 -0.18 11.25 3.66
CA VAL A 64 -0.70 12.10 4.72
C VAL A 64 -0.91 11.27 5.98
N ALA A 65 -0.70 11.89 7.13
CA ALA A 65 -0.88 11.23 8.42
C ALA A 65 -1.61 12.17 9.37
N GLU A 66 -2.56 11.62 10.10
CA GLU A 66 -3.30 12.33 11.14
C GLU A 66 -3.61 11.35 12.26
N GLY A 67 -3.13 11.64 13.47
CA GLY A 67 -3.30 10.74 14.61
C GLY A 67 -2.65 9.39 14.33
N ASP A 68 -3.41 8.33 14.51
CA ASP A 68 -2.94 6.95 14.27
C ASP A 68 -3.20 6.46 12.85
N LEU A 69 -3.72 7.32 11.96
CA LEU A 69 -4.02 6.96 10.57
C LEU A 69 -2.98 7.53 9.61
N VAL A 70 -2.62 6.72 8.62
CA VAL A 70 -1.71 7.11 7.54
C VAL A 70 -2.33 6.69 6.22
N MET A 71 -2.40 7.61 5.26
CA MET A 71 -2.93 7.36 3.92
C MET A 71 -1.85 7.54 2.89
N VAL A 72 -1.75 6.60 1.95
CA VAL A 72 -0.73 6.61 0.89
C VAL A 72 -1.40 6.44 -0.47
N HIS A 73 -1.23 7.42 -1.34
CA HIS A 73 -1.64 7.32 -2.75
C HIS A 73 -0.54 6.60 -3.51
N GLY A 74 -0.89 5.60 -4.30
CA GLY A 74 0.11 4.78 -4.97
C GLY A 74 -0.40 4.14 -6.26
N ARG A 75 0.53 3.51 -6.98
CA ARG A 75 0.25 2.83 -8.24
C ARG A 75 0.80 1.42 -8.19
N TYR A 76 -0.07 0.45 -8.46
CA TYR A 76 0.29 -0.96 -8.54
C TYR A 76 0.23 -1.45 -9.97
N VAL A 77 1.25 -2.18 -10.39
CA VAL A 77 1.26 -2.91 -11.67
C VAL A 77 1.45 -4.39 -11.36
N GLY A 78 0.57 -5.24 -11.89
CA GLY A 78 0.62 -6.67 -11.65
C GLY A 78 -0.27 -7.15 -10.49
N TRP A 79 -0.98 -6.24 -9.82
CA TRP A 79 -1.98 -6.60 -8.82
C TRP A 79 -3.26 -7.13 -9.46
N ALA A 80 -3.64 -6.53 -10.58
CA ALA A 80 -4.79 -6.88 -11.39
C ALA A 80 -4.35 -6.91 -12.85
N PRO A 81 -5.21 -7.33 -13.82
CA PRO A 81 -4.84 -7.36 -15.22
C PRO A 81 -4.36 -6.03 -15.78
N LYS A 82 -4.92 -4.92 -15.26
CA LYS A 82 -4.46 -3.56 -15.61
C LYS A 82 -3.88 -2.88 -14.38
N PRO A 83 -3.01 -1.86 -14.56
CA PRO A 83 -2.53 -1.08 -13.43
C PRO A 83 -3.70 -0.47 -12.65
N VAL A 84 -3.52 -0.34 -11.34
CA VAL A 84 -4.51 0.29 -10.46
C VAL A 84 -3.88 1.41 -9.67
N ILE A 85 -4.67 2.46 -9.46
CA ILE A 85 -4.34 3.56 -8.57
C ILE A 85 -5.07 3.29 -7.26
N ALA A 86 -4.37 3.39 -6.15
CA ALA A 86 -4.92 3.02 -4.85
C ALA A 86 -4.62 4.07 -3.79
N VAL A 87 -5.52 4.13 -2.81
CA VAL A 87 -5.24 4.75 -1.53
C VAL A 87 -5.23 3.65 -0.49
N ASP A 88 -4.07 3.42 0.09
CA ASP A 88 -3.92 2.50 1.22
C ASP A 88 -4.02 3.30 2.51
N ILE A 89 -4.79 2.81 3.45
CA ILE A 89 -5.02 3.45 4.75
C ILE A 89 -4.58 2.49 5.84
N PHE A 90 -3.70 2.96 6.71
CA PHE A 90 -3.16 2.16 7.81
C PHE A 90 -3.51 2.80 9.14
N ARG A 91 -3.92 1.98 10.11
CA ARG A 91 -3.99 2.40 11.52
C ARG A 91 -2.80 1.81 12.25
N ILE A 92 -2.11 2.66 12.98
CA ILE A 92 -0.90 2.28 13.74
C ILE A 92 -1.26 2.20 15.22
N GLU A 93 -0.82 1.12 15.86
CA GLU A 93 -1.06 0.89 17.28
C GLU A 93 0.21 0.33 17.91
N GLY A 94 0.72 1.02 18.92
CA GLY A 94 1.92 0.55 19.64
C GLY A 94 3.15 0.37 18.74
N GLY A 95 3.30 1.22 17.72
CA GLY A 95 4.42 1.14 16.78
C GLY A 95 4.29 0.07 15.71
N LYS A 96 3.09 -0.51 15.56
CA LYS A 96 2.83 -1.57 14.58
C LYS A 96 1.59 -1.27 13.76
N VAL A 97 1.50 -1.87 12.57
CA VAL A 97 0.32 -1.79 11.71
C VAL A 97 -0.75 -2.71 12.29
N ALA A 98 -1.88 -2.13 12.67
CA ALA A 98 -2.97 -2.86 13.32
C ALA A 98 -4.17 -3.09 12.41
N GLU A 99 -4.35 -2.26 11.38
CA GLU A 99 -5.54 -2.32 10.52
C GLU A 99 -5.24 -1.64 9.19
N HIS A 100 -5.84 -2.16 8.13
CA HIS A 100 -5.63 -1.67 6.78
C HIS A 100 -6.93 -1.63 5.98
N TRP A 101 -7.14 -0.53 5.28
CA TRP A 101 -8.19 -0.38 4.26
C TRP A 101 -7.52 0.04 2.97
N ASP A 102 -8.17 -0.21 1.85
CA ASP A 102 -7.76 0.39 0.58
C ASP A 102 -8.96 0.70 -0.30
N VAL A 103 -8.73 1.60 -1.25
CA VAL A 103 -9.65 1.91 -2.33
C VAL A 103 -8.84 1.86 -3.61
N MET A 104 -9.27 1.07 -4.58
CA MET A 104 -8.55 0.87 -5.83
C MET A 104 -9.41 1.27 -7.01
N GLN A 105 -8.77 1.89 -8.00
CA GLN A 105 -9.41 2.25 -9.27
C GLN A 105 -8.49 1.86 -10.41
N GLU A 106 -9.05 1.22 -11.45
CA GLU A 106 -8.29 0.88 -12.65
C GLU A 106 -7.77 2.15 -13.32
N GLU A 107 -6.50 2.14 -13.70
CA GLU A 107 -5.86 3.31 -14.31
C GLU A 107 -6.36 3.54 -15.73
N VAL A 108 -6.70 4.80 -16.00
CA VAL A 108 -6.97 5.30 -17.33
C VAL A 108 -5.80 6.21 -17.71
N HIS A 109 -5.19 5.98 -18.90
CA HIS A 109 -4.10 6.82 -19.37
C HIS A 109 -4.55 8.27 -19.57
N ALA A 110 -3.63 9.20 -19.35
CA ALA A 110 -3.90 10.62 -19.53
C ALA A 110 -4.48 10.92 -20.90
N SER A 111 -3.97 10.25 -21.94
CA SER A 111 -4.44 10.43 -23.32
C SER A 111 -5.89 9.98 -23.54
N ASP A 112 -6.40 9.08 -22.70
CA ASP A 112 -7.77 8.56 -22.78
C ASP A 112 -8.71 9.21 -21.78
N SER A 113 -8.18 10.06 -20.92
CA SER A 113 -8.98 10.69 -19.85
C SER A 113 -9.67 11.95 -20.37
N ALA A 114 -10.80 12.27 -19.76
CA ALA A 114 -11.60 13.44 -20.14
C ALA A 114 -10.86 14.77 -19.95
N ASN A 115 -9.85 14.79 -19.09
CA ASN A 115 -9.12 16.03 -18.73
C ASN A 115 -7.65 16.02 -19.14
N GLY A 116 -7.13 14.92 -19.71
CA GLY A 116 -5.75 14.82 -20.11
C GLY A 116 -4.73 14.74 -18.97
N ASN A 117 -5.19 14.54 -17.74
CA ASN A 117 -4.32 14.47 -16.58
C ASN A 117 -4.10 13.03 -16.15
N SER A 118 -2.88 12.73 -15.69
CA SER A 118 -2.58 11.42 -15.08
C SER A 118 -3.32 11.24 -13.77
N MET A 119 -3.78 10.03 -13.50
CA MET A 119 -4.42 9.67 -12.24
C MET A 119 -3.42 9.61 -11.08
N PHE A 120 -2.14 9.37 -11.38
CA PHE A 120 -1.09 9.21 -10.38
C PHE A 120 -0.05 10.33 -10.52
N SER A 121 0.35 10.88 -9.38
CA SER A 121 1.43 11.87 -9.31
C SER A 121 2.43 11.42 -8.26
N ALA A 122 3.69 11.25 -8.66
CA ALA A 122 4.76 11.00 -7.71
C ALA A 122 5.10 12.29 -6.96
N PRO A 123 5.55 12.22 -5.69
CA PRO A 123 6.04 13.39 -5.00
C PRO A 123 7.20 14.03 -5.77
N GLU A 124 7.24 15.36 -5.80
CA GLU A 124 8.39 16.05 -6.38
C GLU A 124 9.61 15.89 -5.49
N GLU A 125 10.73 15.57 -6.10
CA GLU A 125 12.03 15.61 -5.44
C GLU A 125 12.47 17.05 -5.30
N LYS A 126 12.91 17.44 -4.10
CA LYS A 126 13.39 18.79 -3.83
C LYS A 126 14.80 18.79 -3.28
#